data_d77476ecade91221bdb4ecd004ee46e9
#
_entry.id   d77476ecade91221bdb4ecd004ee46e9
#
_cell.length_a   1.000
_cell.length_b   1.000
_cell.length_c   1.000
_cell.angle_alpha   90.00
_cell.angle_beta   90.00
_cell.angle_gamma   90.00
#
_symmetry.space_group_name_H-M   'P 1'
#
loop_
_entity.id
_entity.type
_entity.pdbx_description
1 polymer ?
#
loop_
_entity_poly.entity_id
_entity_poly.type
_entity_poly.pdbx_seq_one_letter_code
_entity_poly.pdbx_strand_id
1 'polypeptide(L)'
;MERPAPSSVLRAPDISQISPEERANRLFNRVMILAEAGREDSVRFFLPMALGAYSQLPALDDDARYHVGLLDLAGGDAAAALAQADTMQRTVPNHLFIYVLRAHAYSALGNTAQERRAYADFLRNEPAEMAKNRPEYADHADALTSFKAEASRIAGARSRT
;
A
#
# COMPACT_ATOMS: atom_id res chain seq x y z
N MET A 1 -35.15 -47.94 -7.78
CA MET A 1 -33.69 -47.82 -7.47
C MET A 1 -33.21 -46.54 -8.14
N GLU A 2 -33.18 -45.47 -7.36
CA GLU A 2 -32.75 -44.14 -7.79
C GLU A 2 -31.21 -44.04 -7.63
N ARG A 3 -30.53 -43.71 -8.74
CA ARG A 3 -29.08 -43.43 -8.73
C ARG A 3 -28.84 -42.09 -8.06
N PRO A 4 -27.94 -41.97 -7.08
CA PRO A 4 -27.56 -40.67 -6.56
C PRO A 4 -26.83 -39.88 -7.64
N ALA A 5 -27.20 -38.61 -7.79
CA ALA A 5 -26.54 -37.64 -8.65
C ALA A 5 -25.07 -37.48 -8.29
N PRO A 6 -24.16 -37.27 -9.26
CA PRO A 6 -22.74 -37.07 -8.94
C PRO A 6 -22.58 -35.77 -8.19
N SER A 7 -21.89 -35.85 -7.04
CA SER A 7 -21.47 -34.73 -6.22
C SER A 7 -20.79 -33.66 -7.09
N SER A 8 -21.26 -32.43 -7.00
CA SER A 8 -20.58 -31.27 -7.59
C SER A 8 -19.17 -31.19 -7.06
N VAL A 9 -18.22 -31.65 -7.82
CA VAL A 9 -16.79 -31.42 -7.57
C VAL A 9 -16.61 -29.91 -7.52
N LEU A 10 -16.28 -29.36 -6.36
CA LEU A 10 -15.87 -27.96 -6.20
C LEU A 10 -14.67 -27.76 -7.12
N ARG A 11 -14.95 -27.25 -8.31
CA ARG A 11 -13.91 -26.87 -9.26
C ARG A 11 -13.12 -25.72 -8.65
N ALA A 12 -11.84 -25.96 -8.40
CA ALA A 12 -10.96 -24.87 -7.99
C ALA A 12 -11.11 -23.69 -8.97
N PRO A 13 -11.20 -22.44 -8.50
CA PRO A 13 -11.35 -21.31 -9.41
C PRO A 13 -10.22 -21.33 -10.43
N ASP A 14 -10.58 -21.16 -11.70
CA ASP A 14 -9.63 -21.14 -12.82
C ASP A 14 -8.76 -19.86 -12.70
N ILE A 15 -7.59 -20.00 -12.12
CA ILE A 15 -6.62 -18.91 -11.93
C ILE A 15 -5.96 -18.45 -13.24
N SER A 16 -6.16 -19.17 -14.35
CA SER A 16 -5.65 -18.78 -15.66
C SER A 16 -6.39 -17.60 -16.28
N GLN A 17 -7.56 -17.23 -15.73
CA GLN A 17 -8.42 -16.14 -16.19
C GLN A 17 -8.24 -14.83 -15.41
N ILE A 18 -7.34 -14.81 -14.43
CA ILE A 18 -7.09 -13.61 -13.60
C ILE A 18 -6.17 -12.66 -14.39
N SER A 19 -6.55 -11.38 -14.49
CA SER A 19 -5.69 -10.38 -15.13
C SER A 19 -4.35 -10.23 -14.40
N PRO A 20 -3.29 -9.74 -15.07
CA PRO A 20 -2.01 -9.46 -14.42
C PRO A 20 -2.15 -8.50 -13.23
N GLU A 21 -3.00 -7.48 -13.35
CA GLU A 21 -3.29 -6.48 -12.31
C GLU A 21 -3.98 -7.15 -11.11
N GLU A 22 -4.99 -7.97 -11.36
CA GLU A 22 -5.69 -8.68 -10.28
C GLU A 22 -4.76 -9.65 -9.55
N ARG A 23 -3.86 -10.32 -10.29
CA ARG A 23 -2.85 -11.20 -9.69
C ARG A 23 -1.91 -10.42 -8.79
N ALA A 24 -1.42 -9.28 -9.25
CA ALA A 24 -0.55 -8.40 -8.47
C ALA A 24 -1.26 -7.94 -7.18
N ASN A 25 -2.51 -7.49 -7.28
CA ASN A 25 -3.30 -7.02 -6.15
C ASN A 25 -3.59 -8.15 -5.13
N ARG A 26 -3.86 -9.36 -5.58
CA ARG A 26 -4.06 -10.51 -4.67
C ARG A 26 -2.78 -10.86 -3.90
N LEU A 27 -1.62 -10.82 -4.56
CA LEU A 27 -0.33 -11.04 -3.92
C LEU A 27 0.01 -9.92 -2.94
N PHE A 28 -0.24 -8.67 -3.31
CA PHE A 28 -0.11 -7.52 -2.41
C PHE A 28 -0.93 -7.72 -1.15
N ASN A 29 -2.24 -7.96 -1.27
CA ASN A 29 -3.11 -8.17 -0.11
C ASN A 29 -2.61 -9.31 0.78
N ARG A 30 -2.11 -10.39 0.19
CA ARG A 30 -1.54 -11.51 0.94
C ARG A 30 -0.33 -11.09 1.77
N VAL A 31 0.60 -10.36 1.17
CA VAL A 31 1.79 -9.87 1.87
C VAL A 31 1.39 -8.92 3.01
N MET A 32 0.46 -8.00 2.76
CA MET A 32 0.05 -7.02 3.77
C MET A 32 -0.64 -7.69 4.97
N ILE A 33 -1.54 -8.63 4.74
CA ILE A 33 -2.19 -9.42 5.82
C ILE A 33 -1.14 -10.18 6.64
N LEU A 34 -0.14 -10.78 5.99
CA LEU A 34 0.91 -11.51 6.67
C LEU A 34 1.84 -10.58 7.46
N ALA A 35 2.14 -9.40 6.93
CA ALA A 35 2.94 -8.39 7.61
C ALA A 35 2.22 -7.87 8.86
N GLU A 36 0.93 -7.54 8.77
CA GLU A 36 0.11 -7.14 9.91
C GLU A 36 0.03 -8.23 11.00
N ALA A 37 0.01 -9.50 10.58
CA ALA A 37 0.02 -10.64 11.50
C ALA A 37 1.42 -10.98 12.06
N GLY A 38 2.47 -10.23 11.72
CA GLY A 38 3.85 -10.49 12.16
C GLY A 38 4.45 -11.79 11.59
N ARG A 39 3.93 -12.28 10.47
CA ARG A 39 4.38 -13.55 9.85
C ARG A 39 5.56 -13.32 8.90
N GLU A 40 6.70 -12.92 9.45
CA GLU A 40 7.88 -12.50 8.68
C GLU A 40 8.38 -13.55 7.67
N ASP A 41 8.39 -14.84 8.03
CA ASP A 41 8.82 -15.91 7.11
C ASP A 41 7.89 -16.03 5.89
N SER A 42 6.59 -15.86 6.12
CA SER A 42 5.60 -15.88 5.06
C SER A 42 5.70 -14.62 4.20
N VAL A 43 5.97 -13.46 4.80
CA VAL A 43 6.25 -12.21 4.05
C VAL A 43 7.46 -12.42 3.14
N ARG A 44 8.58 -12.93 3.66
CA ARG A 44 9.78 -13.21 2.85
C ARG A 44 9.52 -14.17 1.68
N PHE A 45 8.60 -15.11 1.85
CA PHE A 45 8.23 -16.04 0.79
C PHE A 45 7.38 -15.39 -0.31
N PHE A 46 6.36 -14.62 0.05
CA PHE A 46 5.42 -14.05 -0.91
C PHE A 46 5.86 -12.72 -1.52
N LEU A 47 6.71 -11.96 -0.84
CA LEU A 47 7.15 -10.64 -1.27
C LEU A 47 7.80 -10.61 -2.67
N PRO A 48 8.76 -11.50 -3.01
CA PRO A 48 9.34 -11.51 -4.35
C PRO A 48 8.31 -11.82 -5.43
N MET A 49 7.30 -12.64 -5.12
CA MET A 49 6.21 -12.97 -6.04
C MET A 49 5.33 -11.76 -6.29
N ALA A 50 5.00 -10.99 -5.25
CA ALA A 50 4.21 -9.77 -5.36
C ALA A 50 4.94 -8.69 -6.17
N LEU A 51 6.19 -8.39 -5.82
CA LEU A 51 7.02 -7.42 -6.55
C LEU A 51 7.21 -7.83 -8.02
N GLY A 52 7.45 -9.13 -8.27
CA GLY A 52 7.55 -9.69 -9.61
C GLY A 52 6.27 -9.53 -10.42
N ALA A 53 5.10 -9.68 -9.80
CA ALA A 53 3.82 -9.47 -10.48
C ALA A 53 3.63 -8.01 -10.90
N TYR A 54 3.96 -7.04 -10.04
CA TYR A 54 3.90 -5.61 -10.40
C TYR A 54 4.92 -5.24 -11.49
N SER A 55 6.12 -5.83 -11.47
CA SER A 55 7.15 -5.57 -12.49
C SER A 55 6.75 -6.04 -13.90
N GLN A 56 5.80 -6.95 -14.01
CA GLN A 56 5.27 -7.45 -15.28
C GLN A 56 4.13 -6.59 -15.85
N LEU A 57 3.62 -5.62 -15.09
CA LEU A 57 2.61 -4.71 -15.59
C LEU A 57 3.24 -3.74 -16.61
N PRO A 58 2.50 -3.39 -17.69
CA PRO A 58 3.01 -2.50 -18.73
C PRO A 58 3.32 -1.08 -18.21
N ALA A 59 2.61 -0.65 -17.18
CA ALA A 59 2.82 0.61 -16.48
C ALA A 59 2.31 0.50 -15.04
N LEU A 60 2.89 1.30 -14.14
CA LEU A 60 2.39 1.45 -12.78
C LEU A 60 1.68 2.80 -12.69
N ASP A 61 0.37 2.78 -12.41
CA ASP A 61 -0.36 3.96 -11.96
C ASP A 61 -0.02 4.31 -10.51
N ASP A 62 -0.65 5.35 -9.97
CA ASP A 62 -0.33 5.83 -8.62
C ASP A 62 -0.73 4.81 -7.54
N ASP A 63 -1.82 4.06 -7.74
CA ASP A 63 -2.24 2.99 -6.85
C ASP A 63 -1.23 1.83 -6.84
N ALA A 64 -0.83 1.37 -8.01
CA ALA A 64 0.17 0.31 -8.15
C ALA A 64 1.54 0.73 -7.58
N ARG A 65 1.96 2.01 -7.77
CA ARG A 65 3.18 2.54 -7.14
C ARG A 65 3.09 2.57 -5.63
N TYR A 66 1.94 2.93 -5.10
CA TYR A 66 1.70 2.89 -3.66
C TYR A 66 1.81 1.47 -3.11
N HIS A 67 1.20 0.50 -3.79
CA HIS A 67 1.31 -0.91 -3.42
C HIS A 67 2.77 -1.39 -3.44
N VAL A 68 3.53 -1.08 -4.49
CA VAL A 68 4.96 -1.42 -4.57
C VAL A 68 5.73 -0.78 -3.42
N GLY A 69 5.50 0.50 -3.12
CA GLY A 69 6.13 1.17 -1.98
C GLY A 69 5.83 0.52 -0.63
N LEU A 70 4.59 0.07 -0.40
CA LEU A 70 4.23 -0.69 0.81
C LEU A 70 4.88 -2.07 0.86
N LEU A 71 5.02 -2.75 -0.29
CA LEU A 71 5.75 -4.02 -0.39
C LEU A 71 7.25 -3.82 -0.10
N ASP A 72 7.85 -2.75 -0.62
CA ASP A 72 9.24 -2.40 -0.33
C ASP A 72 9.45 -2.19 1.17
N LEU A 73 8.53 -1.46 1.84
CA LEU A 73 8.55 -1.27 3.29
C LEU A 73 8.40 -2.59 4.06
N ALA A 74 7.50 -3.47 3.62
CA ALA A 74 7.34 -4.80 4.21
C ALA A 74 8.60 -5.67 4.07
N GLY A 75 9.39 -5.43 3.02
CA GLY A 75 10.70 -6.05 2.79
C GLY A 75 11.86 -5.37 3.52
N GLY A 76 11.62 -4.23 4.18
CA GLY A 76 12.65 -3.46 4.86
C GLY A 76 13.44 -2.53 3.94
N ASP A 77 13.01 -2.34 2.69
CA ASP A 77 13.66 -1.44 1.72
C ASP A 77 12.99 -0.05 1.72
N ALA A 78 13.27 0.73 2.75
CA ALA A 78 12.76 2.10 2.87
C ALA A 78 13.26 3.02 1.74
N ALA A 79 14.45 2.76 1.18
CA ALA A 79 14.97 3.56 0.06
C ALA A 79 14.17 3.33 -1.22
N ALA A 80 13.78 2.09 -1.52
CA ALA A 80 12.92 1.78 -2.65
C ALA A 80 11.52 2.42 -2.49
N ALA A 81 10.94 2.37 -1.28
CA ALA A 81 9.67 3.05 -1.00
C ALA A 81 9.73 4.56 -1.22
N LEU A 82 10.84 5.22 -0.80
CA LEU A 82 11.08 6.64 -1.08
C LEU A 82 11.18 6.92 -2.59
N ALA A 83 11.81 6.03 -3.36
CA ALA A 83 11.90 6.17 -4.81
C ALA A 83 10.52 6.11 -5.49
N GLN A 84 9.58 5.29 -5.00
CA GLN A 84 8.20 5.30 -5.47
C GLN A 84 7.52 6.65 -5.16
N ALA A 85 7.66 7.14 -3.93
CA ALA A 85 7.11 8.43 -3.52
C ALA A 85 7.68 9.58 -4.36
N ASP A 86 8.96 9.58 -4.66
CA ASP A 86 9.62 10.61 -5.47
C ASP A 86 9.16 10.55 -6.94
N THR A 87 8.90 9.36 -7.47
CA THR A 87 8.32 9.20 -8.80
C THR A 87 6.91 9.78 -8.86
N MET A 88 6.06 9.47 -7.87
CA MET A 88 4.72 10.05 -7.76
C MET A 88 4.78 11.58 -7.62
N GLN A 89 5.70 12.12 -6.83
CA GLN A 89 5.87 13.56 -6.65
C GLN A 89 6.14 14.29 -7.98
N ARG A 90 6.84 13.66 -8.92
CA ARG A 90 7.12 14.24 -10.24
C ARG A 90 5.92 14.20 -11.19
N THR A 91 5.06 13.19 -11.05
CA THR A 91 3.93 12.96 -11.96
C THR A 91 2.62 13.55 -11.44
N VAL A 92 2.35 13.39 -10.15
CA VAL A 92 1.14 13.86 -9.48
C VAL A 92 1.51 14.52 -8.16
N PRO A 93 2.00 15.78 -8.18
CA PRO A 93 2.39 16.50 -6.96
C PRO A 93 1.25 16.55 -5.94
N ASN A 94 1.58 16.40 -4.67
CA ASN A 94 0.67 16.42 -3.52
C ASN A 94 -0.25 15.21 -3.37
N HIS A 95 -0.11 14.17 -4.19
CA HIS A 95 -0.86 12.92 -3.99
C HIS A 95 -0.61 12.36 -2.57
N LEU A 96 -1.67 11.98 -1.86
CA LEU A 96 -1.59 11.65 -0.43
C LEU A 96 -0.70 10.44 -0.14
N PHE A 97 -0.64 9.48 -1.05
CA PHE A 97 0.22 8.29 -0.89
C PHE A 97 1.72 8.62 -0.82
N ILE A 98 2.15 9.74 -1.41
CA ILE A 98 3.52 10.25 -1.30
C ILE A 98 3.89 10.43 0.17
N TYR A 99 3.02 11.08 0.93
CA TYR A 99 3.29 11.41 2.33
C TYR A 99 3.19 10.18 3.23
N VAL A 100 2.27 9.26 2.92
CA VAL A 100 2.14 7.98 3.63
C VAL A 100 3.43 7.17 3.46
N LEU A 101 3.91 6.98 2.23
CA LEU A 101 5.17 6.26 1.97
C LEU A 101 6.36 6.93 2.63
N ARG A 102 6.47 8.26 2.54
CA ARG A 102 7.57 9.02 3.15
C ARG A 102 7.57 8.91 4.67
N ALA A 103 6.41 9.04 5.33
CA ALA A 103 6.34 8.92 6.77
C ALA A 103 6.81 7.55 7.25
N HIS A 104 6.31 6.49 6.64
CA HIS A 104 6.68 5.12 7.01
C HIS A 104 8.15 4.82 6.68
N ALA A 105 8.64 5.26 5.52
CA ALA A 105 10.04 5.05 5.14
C ALA A 105 11.01 5.80 6.06
N TYR A 106 10.73 7.06 6.38
CA TYR A 106 11.58 7.83 7.31
C TYR A 106 11.49 7.32 8.74
N SER A 107 10.34 6.80 9.17
CA SER A 107 10.20 6.09 10.43
C SER A 107 11.11 4.86 10.47
N ALA A 108 11.09 4.03 9.45
CA ALA A 108 11.96 2.85 9.34
C ALA A 108 13.46 3.22 9.33
N LEU A 109 13.82 4.39 8.79
CA LEU A 109 15.19 4.90 8.75
C LEU A 109 15.59 5.65 10.04
N GLY A 110 14.68 5.81 11.01
CA GLY A 110 14.92 6.58 12.24
C GLY A 110 15.05 8.09 12.01
N ASN A 111 14.62 8.59 10.83
CA ASN A 111 14.67 10.02 10.50
C ASN A 111 13.39 10.74 10.96
N THR A 112 13.31 10.98 12.26
CA THR A 112 12.14 11.59 12.91
C THR A 112 11.78 12.97 12.35
N ALA A 113 12.77 13.77 11.92
CA ALA A 113 12.51 15.08 11.36
C ALA A 113 11.75 15.01 10.03
N GLN A 114 12.17 14.15 9.12
CA GLN A 114 11.50 13.94 7.83
C GLN A 114 10.16 13.20 7.98
N GLU A 115 10.09 12.24 8.90
CA GLU A 115 8.83 11.58 9.25
C GLU A 115 7.76 12.60 9.67
N ARG A 116 8.09 13.48 10.63
CA ARG A 116 7.17 14.54 11.08
C ARG A 116 6.80 15.51 9.98
N ARG A 117 7.74 15.83 9.09
CA ARG A 117 7.45 16.65 7.92
C ARG A 117 6.44 16.00 7.00
N ALA A 118 6.59 14.71 6.73
CA ALA A 118 5.65 13.97 5.90
C ALA A 118 4.22 13.97 6.49
N TYR A 119 4.07 13.79 7.80
CA TYR A 119 2.77 13.93 8.47
C TYR A 119 2.19 15.33 8.33
N ALA A 120 2.99 16.37 8.52
CA ALA A 120 2.53 17.76 8.39
C ALA A 120 2.12 18.09 6.94
N ASP A 121 2.87 17.61 5.95
CA ASP A 121 2.57 17.79 4.54
C ASP A 121 1.29 17.06 4.14
N PHE A 122 1.05 15.86 4.68
CA PHE A 122 -0.20 15.15 4.52
C PHE A 122 -1.39 15.99 4.99
N LEU A 123 -1.37 16.43 6.25
CA LEU A 123 -2.47 17.22 6.83
C LEU A 123 -2.75 18.52 6.06
N ARG A 124 -1.69 19.15 5.53
CA ARG A 124 -1.83 20.37 4.74
C ARG A 124 -2.51 20.13 3.40
N ASN A 125 -2.22 19.04 2.75
CA ASN A 125 -2.70 18.76 1.40
C ASN A 125 -3.98 17.91 1.37
N GLU A 126 -4.29 17.21 2.45
CA GLU A 126 -5.40 16.23 2.51
C GLU A 126 -6.75 16.83 2.10
N PRO A 127 -7.19 18.00 2.58
CA PRO A 127 -8.51 18.51 2.22
C PRO A 127 -8.65 18.77 0.71
N ALA A 128 -7.63 19.34 0.08
CA ALA A 128 -7.64 19.63 -1.35
C ALA A 128 -7.52 18.37 -2.20
N GLU A 129 -6.72 17.39 -1.77
CA GLU A 129 -6.55 16.13 -2.48
C GLU A 129 -7.81 15.25 -2.36
N MET A 130 -8.42 15.15 -1.19
CA MET A 130 -9.67 14.39 -1.01
C MET A 130 -10.82 14.99 -1.84
N ALA A 131 -10.86 16.31 -2.04
CA ALA A 131 -11.85 16.97 -2.88
C ALA A 131 -11.76 16.57 -4.36
N LYS A 132 -10.65 16.00 -4.81
CA LYS A 132 -10.47 15.50 -6.18
C LYS A 132 -11.19 14.17 -6.44
N ASN A 133 -11.70 13.52 -5.39
CA ASN A 133 -12.44 12.25 -5.47
C ASN A 133 -11.71 11.17 -6.29
N ARG A 134 -10.41 11.01 -6.08
CA ARG A 134 -9.64 9.98 -6.76
C ARG A 134 -10.13 8.59 -6.35
N PRO A 135 -10.33 7.64 -7.30
CA PRO A 135 -10.81 6.30 -6.99
C PRO A 135 -9.91 5.57 -5.98
N GLU A 136 -8.58 5.69 -6.14
CA GLU A 136 -7.60 5.04 -5.27
C GLU A 136 -7.69 5.50 -3.81
N TYR A 137 -8.17 6.72 -3.54
CA TYR A 137 -8.41 7.18 -2.17
C TYR A 137 -9.63 6.49 -1.53
N ALA A 138 -10.64 6.17 -2.32
CA ALA A 138 -11.79 5.42 -1.84
C ALA A 138 -11.41 3.97 -1.53
N ASP A 139 -10.57 3.37 -2.38
CA ASP A 139 -10.09 1.99 -2.21
C ASP A 139 -9.21 1.84 -0.96
N HIS A 140 -8.53 2.91 -0.54
CA HIS A 140 -7.65 2.96 0.64
C HIS A 140 -8.20 3.87 1.77
N ALA A 141 -9.52 4.07 1.84
CA ALA A 141 -10.15 5.01 2.77
C ALA A 141 -9.81 4.74 4.24
N ASP A 142 -9.81 3.49 4.66
CA ASP A 142 -9.48 3.11 6.04
C ASP A 142 -8.03 3.41 6.39
N ALA A 143 -7.10 3.12 5.48
CA ALA A 143 -5.68 3.40 5.66
C ALA A 143 -5.42 4.91 5.75
N LEU A 144 -6.05 5.71 4.87
CA LEU A 144 -5.93 7.17 4.90
C LEU A 144 -6.54 7.78 6.16
N THR A 145 -7.69 7.26 6.62
CA THR A 145 -8.33 7.69 7.87
C THR A 145 -7.45 7.42 9.08
N SER A 146 -6.87 6.23 9.16
CA SER A 146 -5.94 5.84 10.24
C SER A 146 -4.67 6.70 10.21
N PHE A 147 -4.11 6.93 9.03
CA PHE A 147 -2.93 7.77 8.86
C PHE A 147 -3.21 9.24 9.26
N LYS A 148 -4.37 9.79 8.88
CA LYS A 148 -4.80 11.14 9.29
C LYS A 148 -4.91 11.26 10.81
N ALA A 149 -5.48 10.25 11.48
CA ALA A 149 -5.60 10.24 12.94
C ALA A 149 -4.21 10.26 13.60
N GLU A 150 -3.27 9.48 13.11
CA GLU A 150 -1.89 9.45 13.62
C GLU A 150 -1.17 10.78 13.35
N ALA A 151 -1.26 11.31 12.14
CA ALA A 151 -0.69 12.61 11.79
C ALA A 151 -1.19 13.72 12.71
N SER A 152 -2.49 13.74 12.99
CA SER A 152 -3.11 14.72 13.89
C SER A 152 -2.63 14.57 15.33
N ARG A 153 -2.46 13.33 15.81
CA ARG A 153 -1.90 13.05 17.14
C ARG A 153 -0.47 13.55 17.28
N ILE A 154 0.36 13.32 16.27
CA ILE A 154 1.77 13.76 16.25
C ILE A 154 1.86 15.29 16.20
N ALA A 155 1.01 15.94 15.39
CA ALA A 155 0.94 17.40 15.31
C ALA A 155 0.46 18.03 16.64
N GLY A 156 -0.55 17.44 17.28
CA GLY A 156 -1.10 17.92 18.56
C GLY A 156 -0.16 17.76 19.75
N ALA A 157 0.75 16.81 19.72
CA ALA A 157 1.77 16.64 20.75
C ALA A 157 2.77 17.82 20.80
N ARG A 158 3.00 18.52 19.67
CA ARG A 158 3.87 19.70 19.59
C ARG A 158 3.28 20.95 20.21
N SER A 159 1.94 21.02 20.33
CA SER A 159 1.27 22.23 20.87
C SER A 159 1.26 22.29 22.39
N ARG A 160 1.80 21.25 23.07
CA ARG A 160 1.79 21.12 24.54
C ARG A 160 3.16 21.20 25.21
N THR A 161 4.20 21.43 24.43
CA THR A 161 5.58 21.66 24.92
C THR A 161 6.03 23.07 24.63
#